data_66811288c4e95562e69e8ec067982fa4
#
_entry.id   66811288c4e95562e69e8ec067982fa4
#
_cell.length_a   1.000
_cell.length_b   1.000
_cell.length_c   1.000
_cell.angle_alpha   90.00
_cell.angle_beta   90.00
_cell.angle_gamma   90.00
#
_symmetry.space_group_name_H-M   'P 1'
#
loop_
_entity.id
_entity.type
_entity.pdbx_description
1 polymer ?
#
loop_
_entity_poly.entity_id
_entity_poly.type
_entity_poly.pdbx_seq_one_letter_code
_entity_poly.pdbx_strand_id
1 'polypeptide(L)'
;MTLQSAAPSDRKTGKEGYLTDLATRPALKYVGFALLLAWHYALWFVPHMFTQTELLDERVTISWLVNLGATVVSLLLIAFMLGRKRHLSAYRWLYVAAPALTCLATLAICLIPQVFTVPGLAYALSFFLGITESVMWILWGERYACVKANFTLRHIGTTFGLTLLGTIILAWVLPSYVTTAFVSLLPIASGILLVAARRDGSRAFPVLLPKSAAQGGLKNMVAVSIITFLASVACYFLVAIIPWEVLPTGDVSFTLGILGGAAIMLGIAGISIASKDKASIFKMFPWLLVLLIAAFALFLADEVAFFPAFIMATGISSLLEILLIMYFGILTSKGYVTPAVAFAFSGAFVRAGIAVGNTWAVGYEHAPELAFAITPETCLGLMCVLAVLLVPLVRQEFNIVALTAAPPTKAEIDEICSEVAKEFSLSGREAEILVLIARGYTTNNMAEKLVISPYTVNTHVRHIYEKMQIHK
;
A
#
# COMPACT_ATOMS: atom_id res chain seq x y z
N MET A 1 0.95 -27.89 58.87
CA MET A 1 0.29 -28.96 58.12
C MET A 1 -0.83 -28.33 57.32
N THR A 2 -0.55 -27.89 56.08
CA THR A 2 -1.51 -27.33 55.15
C THR A 2 -1.14 -27.79 53.78
N LEU A 3 -2.01 -28.59 53.20
CA LEU A 3 -1.87 -29.24 51.88
C LEU A 3 -2.09 -28.19 50.80
N GLN A 4 -1.10 -28.03 49.94
CA GLN A 4 -1.23 -27.38 48.63
C GLN A 4 -1.97 -28.32 47.68
N SER A 5 -3.12 -27.89 47.16
CA SER A 5 -3.78 -28.53 46.05
C SER A 5 -3.15 -28.08 44.75
N ALA A 6 -2.58 -29.01 44.01
CA ALA A 6 -2.09 -28.83 42.67
C ALA A 6 -3.26 -28.70 41.70
N ALA A 7 -3.24 -27.66 40.88
CA ALA A 7 -4.15 -27.51 39.75
C ALA A 7 -3.77 -28.46 38.59
N PRO A 8 -4.74 -29.06 37.85
CA PRO A 8 -4.44 -29.95 36.77
C PRO A 8 -3.94 -29.18 35.53
N SER A 9 -2.84 -29.67 34.98
CA SER A 9 -2.26 -29.25 33.70
C SER A 9 -3.20 -29.60 32.55
N ASP A 10 -3.83 -28.61 31.96
CA ASP A 10 -4.63 -28.76 30.74
C ASP A 10 -3.70 -28.84 29.52
N ARG A 11 -3.26 -30.04 29.20
CA ARG A 11 -2.66 -30.39 27.89
C ARG A 11 -3.80 -30.56 26.88
N LYS A 12 -4.27 -29.45 26.29
CA LYS A 12 -5.12 -29.51 25.08
C LYS A 12 -4.33 -29.15 23.83
N THR A 13 -4.16 -30.17 23.02
CA THR A 13 -4.17 -30.23 21.56
C THR A 13 -3.22 -29.32 20.79
N GLY A 14 -2.08 -29.92 20.42
CA GLY A 14 -0.95 -29.29 19.72
C GLY A 14 -1.15 -28.94 18.24
N LYS A 15 -2.32 -29.09 17.61
CA LYS A 15 -2.51 -28.72 16.21
C LYS A 15 -3.40 -27.50 16.00
N GLU A 16 -4.42 -27.28 16.79
CA GLU A 16 -5.23 -26.05 16.74
C GLU A 16 -4.49 -24.83 17.31
N GLY A 17 -3.60 -25.05 18.28
CA GLY A 17 -2.76 -23.99 18.85
C GLY A 17 -1.75 -23.40 17.88
N TYR A 18 -1.19 -24.16 16.96
CA TYR A 18 -0.19 -23.68 15.99
C TYR A 18 -0.78 -22.75 14.93
N LEU A 19 -1.95 -23.09 14.38
CA LEU A 19 -2.62 -22.23 13.38
C LEU A 19 -3.18 -20.94 13.99
N THR A 20 -3.66 -21.00 15.24
CA THR A 20 -4.08 -19.81 15.97
C THR A 20 -2.91 -18.93 16.37
N ASP A 21 -1.77 -19.51 16.75
CA ASP A 21 -0.56 -18.77 17.12
C ASP A 21 0.11 -18.12 15.89
N LEU A 22 0.10 -18.77 14.74
CA LEU A 22 0.54 -18.20 13.46
C LEU A 22 -0.34 -17.01 13.03
N ALA A 23 -1.66 -17.11 13.17
CA ALA A 23 -2.59 -16.04 12.83
C ALA A 23 -2.54 -14.85 13.80
N THR A 24 -2.05 -15.06 15.03
CA THR A 24 -1.92 -14.01 16.05
C THR A 24 -0.61 -13.23 15.98
N ARG A 25 0.41 -13.76 15.29
CA ARG A 25 1.67 -13.02 15.07
C ARG A 25 1.42 -11.79 14.20
N PRO A 26 1.72 -10.58 14.68
CA PRO A 26 1.34 -9.35 13.98
C PRO A 26 1.86 -9.29 12.54
N ALA A 27 3.06 -9.76 12.24
CA ALA A 27 3.66 -9.75 10.91
C ALA A 27 2.91 -10.62 9.89
N LEU A 28 2.37 -11.79 10.30
CA LEU A 28 1.67 -12.71 9.43
C LEU A 28 0.27 -12.22 9.01
N LYS A 29 -0.33 -11.30 9.77
CA LYS A 29 -1.65 -10.74 9.41
C LYS A 29 -1.65 -9.99 8.07
N TYR A 30 -0.49 -9.46 7.65
CA TYR A 30 -0.39 -8.64 6.45
C TYR A 30 0.13 -9.39 5.23
N VAL A 31 0.65 -10.60 5.42
CA VAL A 31 1.05 -11.49 4.32
C VAL A 31 -0.10 -11.69 3.34
N GLY A 32 -1.35 -11.77 3.82
CA GLY A 32 -2.50 -11.96 2.95
C GLY A 32 -2.74 -10.84 1.95
N PHE A 33 -2.52 -9.57 2.31
CA PHE A 33 -2.59 -8.47 1.34
C PHE A 33 -1.41 -8.50 0.36
N ALA A 34 -0.21 -8.79 0.86
CA ALA A 34 0.96 -8.96 0.02
C ALA A 34 0.81 -10.16 -0.96
N LEU A 35 0.13 -11.25 -0.55
CA LEU A 35 -0.22 -12.37 -1.44
C LEU A 35 -1.20 -11.96 -2.54
N LEU A 36 -2.17 -11.08 -2.24
CA LEU A 36 -3.08 -10.54 -3.25
C LEU A 36 -2.32 -9.73 -4.31
N LEU A 37 -1.38 -8.89 -3.87
CA LEU A 37 -0.53 -8.10 -4.77
C LEU A 37 0.42 -9.02 -5.57
N ALA A 38 1.02 -10.03 -4.91
CA ALA A 38 1.86 -11.02 -5.55
C ALA A 38 1.09 -11.86 -6.59
N TRP A 39 -0.17 -12.19 -6.32
CA TRP A 39 -1.06 -12.84 -7.28
C TRP A 39 -1.24 -11.99 -8.54
N HIS A 40 -1.54 -10.69 -8.38
CA HIS A 40 -1.70 -9.77 -9.50
C HIS A 40 -0.45 -9.72 -10.38
N TYR A 41 0.72 -9.53 -9.77
CA TYR A 41 1.98 -9.50 -10.51
C TYR A 41 2.34 -10.86 -11.12
N ALA A 42 2.12 -11.97 -10.40
CA ALA A 42 2.42 -13.28 -10.92
C ALA A 42 1.52 -13.64 -12.13
N LEU A 43 0.23 -13.33 -12.05
CA LEU A 43 -0.72 -13.61 -13.13
C LEU A 43 -0.32 -12.93 -14.45
N TRP A 44 0.05 -11.65 -14.38
CA TRP A 44 0.24 -10.84 -15.59
C TRP A 44 1.68 -10.68 -16.05
N PHE A 45 2.67 -11.02 -15.21
CA PHE A 45 4.07 -10.73 -15.50
C PHE A 45 5.05 -11.88 -15.29
N VAL A 46 4.58 -13.07 -14.84
CA VAL A 46 5.44 -14.24 -14.78
C VAL A 46 5.31 -15.03 -16.09
N PRO A 47 6.44 -15.32 -16.76
CA PRO A 47 6.44 -16.20 -17.93
C PRO A 47 5.76 -17.54 -17.63
N HIS A 48 5.19 -18.16 -18.64
CA HIS A 48 4.54 -19.48 -18.57
C HIS A 48 3.24 -19.56 -17.75
N MET A 49 2.66 -18.41 -17.34
CA MET A 49 1.35 -18.40 -16.68
C MET A 49 0.23 -18.88 -17.61
N PHE A 50 0.27 -18.47 -18.87
CA PHE A 50 -0.73 -18.86 -19.86
C PHE A 50 -0.23 -20.07 -20.65
N THR A 51 -0.94 -21.22 -20.52
CA THR A 51 -0.52 -22.49 -21.16
C THR A 51 -0.75 -22.51 -22.67
N GLN A 52 -1.53 -21.57 -23.22
CA GLN A 52 -2.00 -21.58 -24.59
C GLN A 52 -1.57 -20.35 -25.40
N THR A 53 -0.91 -19.40 -24.79
CA THR A 53 -0.44 -18.19 -25.49
C THR A 53 0.78 -17.62 -24.78
N GLU A 54 1.56 -16.84 -25.49
CA GLU A 54 2.72 -16.15 -24.94
C GLU A 54 2.29 -14.94 -24.11
N LEU A 55 3.10 -14.56 -23.13
CA LEU A 55 2.84 -13.42 -22.25
C LEU A 55 2.78 -12.10 -23.05
N LEU A 56 3.54 -12.01 -24.13
CA LEU A 56 3.64 -10.84 -25.03
C LEU A 56 2.54 -10.77 -26.10
N ASP A 57 1.59 -11.71 -26.12
CA ASP A 57 0.44 -11.66 -27.04
C ASP A 57 -0.39 -10.38 -26.74
N GLU A 58 -0.72 -9.62 -27.80
CA GLU A 58 -1.53 -8.40 -27.71
C GLU A 58 -2.83 -8.64 -26.92
N ARG A 59 -3.45 -9.80 -27.11
CA ARG A 59 -4.70 -10.19 -26.41
C ARG A 59 -4.50 -10.31 -24.90
N VAL A 60 -3.32 -10.76 -24.44
CA VAL A 60 -2.96 -10.80 -23.02
C VAL A 60 -2.83 -9.38 -22.49
N THR A 61 -2.12 -8.51 -23.21
CA THR A 61 -1.96 -7.10 -22.86
C THR A 61 -3.31 -6.38 -22.77
N ILE A 62 -4.20 -6.55 -23.76
CA ILE A 62 -5.55 -5.95 -23.72
C ILE A 62 -6.36 -6.53 -22.53
N SER A 63 -6.27 -7.84 -22.28
CA SER A 63 -6.96 -8.47 -21.16
C SER A 63 -6.50 -7.88 -19.82
N TRP A 64 -5.20 -7.64 -19.66
CA TRP A 64 -4.65 -6.96 -18.51
C TRP A 64 -5.15 -5.52 -18.37
N LEU A 65 -5.17 -4.74 -19.46
CA LEU A 65 -5.72 -3.38 -19.47
C LEU A 65 -7.22 -3.36 -19.11
N VAL A 66 -7.99 -4.32 -19.58
CA VAL A 66 -9.41 -4.50 -19.19
C VAL A 66 -9.52 -4.80 -17.69
N ASN A 67 -8.66 -5.66 -17.13
CA ASN A 67 -8.60 -5.92 -15.69
C ASN A 67 -8.29 -4.64 -14.91
N LEU A 68 -7.29 -3.87 -15.32
CA LEU A 68 -6.94 -2.59 -14.67
C LEU A 68 -8.12 -1.61 -14.70
N GLY A 69 -8.74 -1.42 -15.87
CA GLY A 69 -9.89 -0.53 -16.02
C GLY A 69 -11.08 -0.96 -15.14
N ALA A 70 -11.41 -2.25 -15.14
CA ALA A 70 -12.45 -2.81 -14.29
C ALA A 70 -12.13 -2.61 -12.79
N THR A 71 -10.87 -2.79 -12.40
CA THR A 71 -10.42 -2.56 -11.02
C THR A 71 -10.58 -1.09 -10.63
N VAL A 72 -10.16 -0.15 -11.47
CA VAL A 72 -10.32 1.29 -11.23
C VAL A 72 -11.78 1.67 -11.01
N VAL A 73 -12.64 1.28 -11.95
CA VAL A 73 -14.08 1.60 -11.88
C VAL A 73 -14.71 0.97 -10.65
N SER A 74 -14.43 -0.31 -10.38
CA SER A 74 -15.00 -1.03 -9.24
C SER A 74 -14.55 -0.47 -7.90
N LEU A 75 -13.27 -0.12 -7.72
CA LEU A 75 -12.75 0.51 -6.51
C LEU A 75 -13.46 1.83 -6.21
N LEU A 76 -13.59 2.70 -7.22
CA LEU A 76 -14.25 4.00 -7.06
C LEU A 76 -15.76 3.84 -6.78
N LEU A 77 -16.45 2.91 -7.46
CA LEU A 77 -17.85 2.62 -7.23
C LEU A 77 -18.08 2.06 -5.81
N ILE A 78 -17.27 1.11 -5.35
CA ILE A 78 -17.36 0.56 -4.00
C ILE A 78 -17.17 1.68 -2.96
N ALA A 79 -16.16 2.53 -3.12
CA ALA A 79 -15.91 3.66 -2.21
C ALA A 79 -17.09 4.63 -2.17
N PHE A 80 -17.67 4.95 -3.33
CA PHE A 80 -18.84 5.82 -3.44
C PHE A 80 -20.06 5.20 -2.75
N MET A 81 -20.36 3.92 -2.99
CA MET A 81 -21.51 3.21 -2.40
C MET A 81 -21.39 3.04 -0.88
N LEU A 82 -20.20 2.81 -0.35
CA LEU A 82 -19.99 2.65 1.09
C LEU A 82 -20.07 3.98 1.84
N GLY A 83 -19.65 5.07 1.21
CA GLY A 83 -19.64 6.41 1.82
C GLY A 83 -18.85 6.46 3.14
N ARG A 84 -19.33 7.24 4.11
CA ARG A 84 -18.62 7.46 5.40
C ARG A 84 -19.01 6.48 6.52
N LYS A 85 -20.10 5.77 6.38
CA LYS A 85 -20.71 5.02 7.51
C LYS A 85 -20.75 3.51 7.30
N ARG A 86 -20.53 3.03 6.09
CA ARG A 86 -20.65 1.60 5.76
C ARG A 86 -19.27 1.01 5.55
N HIS A 87 -19.12 -0.25 5.90
CA HIS A 87 -17.92 -1.04 5.71
C HIS A 87 -18.25 -2.28 4.88
N LEU A 88 -17.36 -2.61 3.93
CA LEU A 88 -17.51 -3.79 3.10
C LEU A 88 -17.42 -5.07 3.95
N SER A 89 -16.64 -5.02 5.02
CA SER A 89 -16.48 -6.10 6.00
C SER A 89 -17.76 -6.49 6.74
N ALA A 90 -18.84 -5.70 6.65
CA ALA A 90 -20.17 -6.08 7.18
C ALA A 90 -20.76 -7.26 6.40
N TYR A 91 -20.43 -7.39 5.11
CA TYR A 91 -20.93 -8.45 4.23
C TYR A 91 -20.07 -9.71 4.35
N ARG A 92 -20.41 -10.58 5.29
CA ARG A 92 -19.60 -11.76 5.66
C ARG A 92 -19.33 -12.73 4.51
N TRP A 93 -20.24 -12.88 3.59
CA TRP A 93 -20.13 -13.79 2.45
C TRP A 93 -19.00 -13.38 1.48
N LEU A 94 -18.66 -12.09 1.39
CA LEU A 94 -17.58 -11.59 0.53
C LEU A 94 -16.21 -12.14 0.93
N TYR A 95 -16.00 -12.48 2.19
CA TYR A 95 -14.73 -13.04 2.67
C TYR A 95 -14.41 -14.43 2.07
N VAL A 96 -15.44 -15.12 1.61
CA VAL A 96 -15.31 -16.44 0.97
C VAL A 96 -15.54 -16.32 -0.54
N ALA A 97 -16.57 -15.58 -0.95
CA ALA A 97 -16.94 -15.48 -2.36
C ALA A 97 -15.87 -14.77 -3.19
N ALA A 98 -15.31 -13.62 -2.74
CA ALA A 98 -14.34 -12.90 -3.53
C ALA A 98 -13.05 -13.72 -3.78
N PRO A 99 -12.38 -14.32 -2.77
CA PRO A 99 -11.24 -15.17 -3.02
C PRO A 99 -11.52 -16.39 -3.91
N ALA A 100 -12.67 -17.04 -3.70
CA ALA A 100 -13.07 -18.22 -4.48
C ALA A 100 -13.33 -17.85 -5.96
N LEU A 101 -14.05 -16.76 -6.20
CA LEU A 101 -14.33 -16.28 -7.56
C LEU A 101 -13.06 -15.80 -8.26
N THR A 102 -12.14 -15.12 -7.54
CA THR A 102 -10.83 -14.75 -8.10
C THR A 102 -10.02 -15.96 -8.50
N CYS A 103 -9.97 -16.99 -7.62
CA CYS A 103 -9.29 -18.25 -7.93
C CYS A 103 -9.89 -18.94 -9.17
N LEU A 104 -11.22 -19.09 -9.23
CA LEU A 104 -11.89 -19.74 -10.36
C LEU A 104 -11.68 -18.97 -11.67
N ALA A 105 -11.78 -17.64 -11.65
CA ALA A 105 -11.56 -16.82 -12.83
C ALA A 105 -10.08 -16.86 -13.28
N THR A 106 -9.12 -16.93 -12.34
CA THR A 106 -7.69 -17.11 -12.64
C THR A 106 -7.45 -18.46 -13.32
N LEU A 107 -8.02 -19.55 -12.78
CA LEU A 107 -7.94 -20.86 -13.40
C LEU A 107 -8.58 -20.87 -14.80
N ALA A 108 -9.72 -20.21 -14.97
CA ALA A 108 -10.41 -20.14 -16.23
C ALA A 108 -9.58 -19.41 -17.29
N ILE A 109 -8.99 -18.26 -16.99
CA ILE A 109 -8.20 -17.50 -17.96
C ILE A 109 -6.89 -18.18 -18.32
N CYS A 110 -6.30 -18.95 -17.38
CA CYS A 110 -5.02 -19.63 -17.62
C CYS A 110 -5.15 -21.01 -18.27
N LEU A 111 -6.24 -21.77 -18.00
CA LEU A 111 -6.34 -23.17 -18.38
C LEU A 111 -7.31 -23.45 -19.53
N ILE A 112 -8.29 -22.57 -19.81
CA ILE A 112 -9.23 -22.78 -20.92
C ILE A 112 -8.49 -22.53 -22.25
N PRO A 113 -8.32 -23.56 -23.11
CA PRO A 113 -7.50 -23.43 -24.31
C PRO A 113 -7.99 -22.35 -25.29
N GLN A 114 -9.30 -22.12 -25.34
CA GLN A 114 -9.92 -21.20 -26.30
C GLN A 114 -10.14 -19.80 -25.70
N VAL A 115 -9.68 -19.52 -24.48
CA VAL A 115 -10.00 -18.26 -23.80
C VAL A 115 -9.59 -17.02 -24.59
N PHE A 116 -8.41 -17.07 -25.23
CA PHE A 116 -7.91 -15.98 -26.08
C PHE A 116 -8.33 -16.09 -27.54
N THR A 117 -8.95 -17.20 -27.96
CA THR A 117 -9.42 -17.39 -29.33
C THR A 117 -10.90 -17.05 -29.50
N VAL A 118 -11.68 -17.19 -28.42
CA VAL A 118 -13.10 -16.81 -28.42
C VAL A 118 -13.22 -15.30 -28.22
N PRO A 119 -13.81 -14.58 -29.17
CA PRO A 119 -13.93 -13.12 -29.05
C PRO A 119 -14.61 -12.70 -27.73
N GLY A 120 -13.94 -11.84 -26.97
CA GLY A 120 -14.46 -11.26 -25.74
C GLY A 120 -14.42 -12.14 -24.48
N LEU A 121 -14.13 -13.44 -24.57
CA LEU A 121 -14.11 -14.32 -23.39
C LEU A 121 -12.99 -13.93 -22.41
N ALA A 122 -11.77 -13.74 -22.90
CA ALA A 122 -10.64 -13.28 -22.10
C ALA A 122 -10.94 -11.92 -21.45
N TYR A 123 -11.53 -11.00 -22.20
CA TYR A 123 -11.88 -9.66 -21.71
C TYR A 123 -12.97 -9.71 -20.63
N ALA A 124 -13.98 -10.58 -20.82
CA ALA A 124 -15.04 -10.76 -19.81
C ALA A 124 -14.49 -11.34 -18.50
N LEU A 125 -13.60 -12.35 -18.59
CA LEU A 125 -12.94 -12.91 -17.40
C LEU A 125 -12.02 -11.89 -16.72
N SER A 126 -11.27 -11.12 -17.50
CA SER A 126 -10.39 -10.06 -16.98
C SER A 126 -11.18 -8.94 -16.30
N PHE A 127 -12.31 -8.53 -16.88
CA PHE A 127 -13.23 -7.59 -16.25
C PHE A 127 -13.76 -8.11 -14.92
N PHE A 128 -14.16 -9.38 -14.87
CA PHE A 128 -14.64 -10.03 -13.66
C PHE A 128 -13.54 -10.14 -12.60
N LEU A 129 -12.30 -10.47 -12.99
CA LEU A 129 -11.13 -10.46 -12.10
C LEU A 129 -10.93 -9.09 -11.46
N GLY A 130 -11.05 -8.00 -12.22
CA GLY A 130 -10.92 -6.64 -11.69
C GLY A 130 -11.95 -6.31 -10.62
N ILE A 131 -13.20 -6.79 -10.77
CA ILE A 131 -14.25 -6.63 -9.74
C ILE A 131 -13.88 -7.39 -8.47
N THR A 132 -13.52 -8.67 -8.58
CA THR A 132 -13.23 -9.51 -7.41
C THR A 132 -11.96 -9.07 -6.68
N GLU A 133 -10.93 -8.64 -7.42
CA GLU A 133 -9.72 -8.02 -6.88
C GLU A 133 -10.06 -6.77 -6.08
N SER A 134 -10.90 -5.88 -6.60
CA SER A 134 -11.33 -4.65 -5.92
C SER A 134 -12.01 -4.92 -4.60
N VAL A 135 -12.87 -5.94 -4.53
CA VAL A 135 -13.52 -6.36 -3.28
C VAL A 135 -12.47 -6.82 -2.26
N MET A 136 -11.53 -7.66 -2.65
CA MET A 136 -10.47 -8.13 -1.76
C MET A 136 -9.57 -6.98 -1.31
N TRP A 137 -9.24 -6.05 -2.22
CA TRP A 137 -8.43 -4.87 -1.95
C TRP A 137 -9.04 -3.99 -0.85
N ILE A 138 -10.33 -3.67 -0.95
CA ILE A 138 -11.03 -2.88 0.07
C ILE A 138 -11.17 -3.64 1.39
N LEU A 139 -11.47 -4.95 1.36
CA LEU A 139 -11.54 -5.77 2.58
C LEU A 139 -10.22 -5.78 3.34
N TRP A 140 -9.09 -5.88 2.64
CA TRP A 140 -7.76 -5.76 3.23
C TRP A 140 -7.48 -4.35 3.73
N GLY A 141 -7.85 -3.33 2.96
CA GLY A 141 -7.73 -1.93 3.37
C GLY A 141 -8.47 -1.63 4.68
N GLU A 142 -9.67 -2.16 4.86
CA GLU A 142 -10.41 -2.06 6.12
C GLU A 142 -9.71 -2.74 7.30
N ARG A 143 -8.99 -3.85 7.06
CA ARG A 143 -8.16 -4.49 8.10
C ARG A 143 -6.91 -3.65 8.42
N TYR A 144 -6.28 -3.08 7.42
CA TYR A 144 -5.14 -2.18 7.60
C TYR A 144 -5.47 -0.93 8.41
N ALA A 145 -6.66 -0.38 8.24
CA ALA A 145 -7.14 0.74 9.03
C ALA A 145 -7.16 0.47 10.54
N CYS A 146 -7.33 -0.80 10.93
CA CYS A 146 -7.35 -1.20 12.35
C CYS A 146 -5.95 -1.38 12.95
N VAL A 147 -4.87 -1.10 12.20
CA VAL A 147 -3.50 -1.31 12.65
C VAL A 147 -2.85 -0.02 13.09
N LYS A 148 -2.00 -0.09 14.11
CA LYS A 148 -1.24 1.07 14.58
C LYS A 148 -0.19 1.50 13.56
N ALA A 149 -0.02 2.80 13.35
CA ALA A 149 0.95 3.39 12.43
C ALA A 149 2.38 2.86 12.63
N ASN A 150 2.84 2.72 13.89
CA ASN A 150 4.17 2.18 14.22
C ASN A 150 4.39 0.77 13.67
N PHE A 151 3.35 -0.06 13.72
CA PHE A 151 3.44 -1.41 13.19
C PHE A 151 3.56 -1.39 11.66
N THR A 152 2.77 -0.53 11.00
CA THR A 152 2.82 -0.33 9.55
C THR A 152 4.23 0.06 9.11
N LEU A 153 4.83 1.04 9.77
CA LEU A 153 6.18 1.52 9.45
C LEU A 153 7.26 0.45 9.60
N ARG A 154 7.16 -0.40 10.62
CA ARG A 154 8.21 -1.40 10.92
C ARG A 154 8.08 -2.69 10.12
N HIS A 155 6.87 -3.13 9.85
CA HIS A 155 6.66 -4.51 9.39
C HIS A 155 6.10 -4.63 7.98
N ILE A 156 5.36 -3.63 7.47
CA ILE A 156 4.67 -3.79 6.19
C ILE A 156 5.65 -3.83 5.03
N GLY A 157 6.64 -2.95 4.99
CA GLY A 157 7.64 -2.95 3.92
C GLY A 157 8.39 -4.27 3.80
N THR A 158 8.86 -4.82 4.93
CA THR A 158 9.50 -6.15 4.96
C THR A 158 8.55 -7.26 4.57
N THR A 159 7.31 -7.23 5.05
CA THR A 159 6.30 -8.25 4.73
C THR A 159 5.97 -8.27 3.24
N PHE A 160 5.72 -7.11 2.63
CA PHE A 160 5.46 -7.03 1.20
C PHE A 160 6.68 -7.42 0.37
N GLY A 161 7.86 -6.88 0.68
CA GLY A 161 9.08 -7.21 -0.04
C GLY A 161 9.41 -8.70 -0.01
N LEU A 162 9.38 -9.34 1.16
CA LEU A 162 9.64 -10.79 1.28
C LEU A 162 8.57 -11.64 0.59
N THR A 163 7.30 -11.25 0.72
CA THR A 163 6.20 -12.02 0.11
C THR A 163 6.26 -11.91 -1.41
N LEU A 164 6.45 -10.71 -1.97
CA LEU A 164 6.62 -10.53 -3.40
C LEU A 164 7.84 -11.28 -3.92
N LEU A 165 9.00 -11.08 -3.31
CA LEU A 165 10.23 -11.75 -3.73
C LEU A 165 10.06 -13.26 -3.74
N GLY A 166 9.63 -13.84 -2.61
CA GLY A 166 9.48 -15.30 -2.48
C GLY A 166 8.41 -15.88 -3.40
N THR A 167 7.26 -15.21 -3.53
CA THR A 167 6.16 -15.69 -4.38
C THR A 167 6.50 -15.61 -5.87
N ILE A 168 7.09 -14.50 -6.32
CA ILE A 168 7.44 -14.30 -7.74
C ILE A 168 8.59 -15.22 -8.15
N ILE A 169 9.64 -15.38 -7.32
CA ILE A 169 10.70 -16.35 -7.59
C ILE A 169 10.14 -17.77 -7.68
N LEU A 170 9.28 -18.16 -6.72
CA LEU A 170 8.68 -19.49 -6.72
C LEU A 170 7.81 -19.70 -7.95
N ALA A 171 6.97 -18.72 -8.31
CA ALA A 171 6.15 -18.80 -9.51
C ALA A 171 6.99 -18.90 -10.80
N TRP A 172 8.14 -18.22 -10.86
CA TRP A 172 9.03 -18.27 -12.03
C TRP A 172 9.79 -19.60 -12.16
N VAL A 173 10.19 -20.21 -11.05
CA VAL A 173 10.99 -21.46 -11.05
C VAL A 173 10.13 -22.71 -11.24
N LEU A 174 8.85 -22.67 -10.85
CA LEU A 174 7.95 -23.83 -10.95
C LEU A 174 7.59 -24.14 -12.42
N PRO A 175 7.33 -25.41 -12.76
CA PRO A 175 6.79 -25.78 -14.07
C PRO A 175 5.42 -25.14 -14.34
N SER A 176 5.11 -24.82 -15.60
CA SER A 176 3.94 -24.04 -16.00
C SER A 176 2.62 -24.46 -15.33
N TYR A 177 2.23 -25.73 -15.35
CA TYR A 177 0.97 -26.17 -14.71
C TYR A 177 0.99 -26.01 -13.19
N VAL A 178 2.15 -26.20 -12.56
CA VAL A 178 2.32 -26.04 -11.12
C VAL A 178 2.27 -24.56 -10.77
N THR A 179 2.89 -23.70 -11.59
CA THR A 179 2.82 -22.24 -11.46
C THR A 179 1.39 -21.76 -11.55
N THR A 180 0.63 -22.19 -12.56
CA THR A 180 -0.78 -21.82 -12.71
C THR A 180 -1.62 -22.22 -11.49
N ALA A 181 -1.45 -23.45 -11.00
CA ALA A 181 -2.15 -23.93 -9.80
C ALA A 181 -1.73 -23.10 -8.57
N PHE A 182 -0.41 -22.89 -8.38
CA PHE A 182 0.14 -22.12 -7.26
C PHE A 182 -0.42 -20.68 -7.24
N VAL A 183 -0.30 -19.96 -8.37
CA VAL A 183 -0.76 -18.58 -8.46
C VAL A 183 -2.27 -18.47 -8.29
N SER A 184 -3.04 -19.41 -8.85
CA SER A 184 -4.51 -19.41 -8.69
C SER A 184 -4.96 -19.65 -7.24
N LEU A 185 -4.16 -20.29 -6.42
CA LEU A 185 -4.43 -20.51 -4.99
C LEU A 185 -4.06 -19.33 -4.09
N LEU A 186 -3.25 -18.38 -4.58
CA LEU A 186 -2.85 -17.20 -3.77
C LEU A 186 -4.05 -16.36 -3.28
N PRO A 187 -5.11 -16.09 -4.08
CA PRO A 187 -6.31 -15.42 -3.59
C PRO A 187 -7.01 -16.19 -2.47
N ILE A 188 -7.04 -17.52 -2.53
CA ILE A 188 -7.61 -18.36 -1.46
C ILE A 188 -6.78 -18.23 -0.18
N ALA A 189 -5.44 -18.34 -0.29
CA ALA A 189 -4.54 -18.16 0.85
C ALA A 189 -4.71 -16.76 1.47
N SER A 190 -4.79 -15.71 0.63
CA SER A 190 -5.11 -14.34 1.04
C SER A 190 -6.45 -14.27 1.78
N GLY A 191 -7.49 -14.91 1.25
CA GLY A 191 -8.83 -14.96 1.87
C GLY A 191 -8.85 -15.66 3.22
N ILE A 192 -8.13 -16.78 3.37
CA ILE A 192 -7.99 -17.49 4.66
C ILE A 192 -7.36 -16.58 5.71
N LEU A 193 -6.27 -15.88 5.36
CA LEU A 193 -5.60 -14.92 6.25
C LEU A 193 -6.51 -13.73 6.57
N LEU A 194 -7.31 -13.27 5.62
CA LEU A 194 -8.29 -12.20 5.82
C LEU A 194 -9.38 -12.60 6.83
N VAL A 195 -9.88 -13.85 6.76
CA VAL A 195 -10.83 -14.40 7.74
C VAL A 195 -10.15 -14.54 9.10
N ALA A 196 -8.90 -15.01 9.15
CA ALA A 196 -8.13 -15.11 10.38
C ALA A 196 -7.92 -13.72 11.03
N ALA A 197 -7.52 -12.73 10.24
CA ALA A 197 -7.37 -11.35 10.69
C ALA A 197 -8.68 -10.72 11.21
N ARG A 198 -9.84 -11.18 10.71
CA ARG A 198 -11.14 -10.74 11.20
C ARG A 198 -11.48 -11.28 12.60
N ARG A 199 -11.11 -12.52 12.89
CA ARG A 199 -11.38 -13.18 14.18
C ARG A 199 -10.66 -12.52 15.35
N ASP A 200 -9.60 -11.82 15.07
CA ASP A 200 -8.78 -11.06 16.03
C ASP A 200 -9.47 -9.73 16.45
N GLY A 201 -10.76 -9.81 16.75
CA GLY A 201 -11.75 -8.75 16.98
C GLY A 201 -11.42 -7.66 18.01
N SER A 202 -10.15 -7.46 18.34
CA SER A 202 -9.69 -6.56 19.40
C SER A 202 -9.67 -5.08 19.01
N ARG A 203 -9.96 -4.69 17.75
CA ARG A 203 -9.90 -3.29 17.35
C ARG A 203 -11.12 -2.85 16.55
N ALA A 204 -11.86 -1.91 17.16
CA ALA A 204 -12.84 -1.11 16.45
C ALA A 204 -12.17 -0.30 15.33
N PHE A 205 -12.93 0.03 14.28
CA PHE A 205 -12.47 0.97 13.27
C PHE A 205 -12.08 2.30 13.92
N PRO A 206 -11.04 2.96 13.39
CA PRO A 206 -10.62 4.25 13.93
C PRO A 206 -11.75 5.28 13.84
N VAL A 207 -11.91 6.06 14.89
CA VAL A 207 -12.87 7.16 14.90
C VAL A 207 -12.38 8.22 13.91
N LEU A 208 -13.26 8.63 12.99
CA LEU A 208 -12.93 9.66 12.01
C LEU A 208 -12.78 11.01 12.70
N LEU A 209 -11.73 11.73 12.35
CA LEU A 209 -11.51 13.09 12.80
C LEU A 209 -12.62 14.04 12.31
N PRO A 210 -12.90 15.12 13.05
CA PRO A 210 -13.76 16.20 12.56
C PRO A 210 -13.25 16.75 11.22
N LYS A 211 -14.18 17.22 10.36
CA LYS A 211 -13.81 17.67 9.01
C LYS A 211 -12.69 18.72 8.98
N SER A 212 -12.68 19.65 9.94
CA SER A 212 -11.64 20.67 10.07
C SER A 212 -10.25 20.07 10.33
N ALA A 213 -10.14 19.10 11.22
CA ALA A 213 -8.88 18.44 11.55
C ALA A 213 -8.43 17.45 10.45
N ALA A 214 -9.38 16.84 9.74
CA ALA A 214 -9.09 15.86 8.67
C ALA A 214 -8.68 16.53 7.34
N GLN A 215 -8.92 17.84 7.16
CA GLN A 215 -8.76 18.52 5.87
C GLN A 215 -7.33 18.46 5.33
N GLY A 216 -6.32 18.58 6.17
CA GLY A 216 -4.90 18.46 5.77
C GLY A 216 -4.57 17.07 5.26
N GLY A 217 -5.01 16.02 5.96
CA GLY A 217 -4.80 14.64 5.54
C GLY A 217 -5.49 14.31 4.21
N LEU A 218 -6.71 14.79 4.00
CA LEU A 218 -7.45 14.61 2.75
C LEU A 218 -6.75 15.31 1.57
N LYS A 219 -6.33 16.56 1.72
CA LYS A 219 -5.57 17.27 0.68
C LYS A 219 -4.30 16.54 0.29
N ASN A 220 -3.54 16.08 1.27
CA ASN A 220 -2.30 15.34 1.02
C ASN A 220 -2.58 13.98 0.37
N MET A 221 -3.65 13.28 0.76
CA MET A 221 -4.06 12.04 0.10
C MET A 221 -4.32 12.27 -1.39
N VAL A 222 -5.11 13.28 -1.74
CA VAL A 222 -5.43 13.62 -3.13
C VAL A 222 -4.16 14.01 -3.90
N ALA A 223 -3.32 14.87 -3.33
CA ALA A 223 -2.07 15.30 -3.97
C ALA A 223 -1.13 14.12 -4.24
N VAL A 224 -0.91 13.25 -3.24
CA VAL A 224 -0.07 12.06 -3.39
C VAL A 224 -0.66 11.09 -4.42
N SER A 225 -1.99 10.92 -4.46
CA SER A 225 -2.66 10.10 -5.49
C SER A 225 -2.44 10.64 -6.91
N ILE A 226 -2.54 11.96 -7.12
CA ILE A 226 -2.31 12.58 -8.42
C ILE A 226 -0.84 12.44 -8.84
N ILE A 227 0.10 12.70 -7.92
CA ILE A 227 1.54 12.54 -8.19
C ILE A 227 1.84 11.08 -8.58
N THR A 228 1.28 10.13 -7.85
CA THR A 228 1.50 8.71 -8.15
C THR A 228 0.84 8.28 -9.46
N PHE A 229 -0.35 8.80 -9.77
CA PHE A 229 -0.98 8.60 -11.08
C PHE A 229 -0.06 9.04 -12.21
N LEU A 230 0.45 10.27 -12.16
CA LEU A 230 1.33 10.81 -13.20
C LEU A 230 2.67 10.07 -13.27
N ALA A 231 3.23 9.68 -12.13
CA ALA A 231 4.42 8.84 -12.09
C ALA A 231 4.18 7.45 -12.71
N SER A 232 3.01 6.84 -12.44
CA SER A 232 2.63 5.55 -13.04
C SER A 232 2.38 5.66 -14.56
N VAL A 233 1.80 6.78 -15.02
CA VAL A 233 1.71 7.08 -16.46
C VAL A 233 3.10 7.09 -17.09
N ALA A 234 4.04 7.82 -16.49
CA ALA A 234 5.40 7.91 -16.99
C ALA A 234 6.14 6.56 -16.95
N CYS A 235 6.02 5.79 -15.85
CA CYS A 235 6.61 4.46 -15.75
C CYS A 235 6.17 3.55 -16.90
N TYR A 236 4.86 3.41 -17.10
CA TYR A 236 4.33 2.45 -18.06
C TYR A 236 4.32 2.96 -19.49
N PHE A 237 4.37 4.27 -19.72
CA PHE A 237 4.72 4.82 -21.00
C PHE A 237 6.15 4.39 -21.39
N LEU A 238 7.14 4.61 -20.50
CA LEU A 238 8.53 4.21 -20.77
C LEU A 238 8.68 2.70 -20.98
N VAL A 239 8.03 1.89 -20.15
CA VAL A 239 8.05 0.42 -20.26
C VAL A 239 7.51 -0.04 -21.62
N ALA A 240 6.40 0.57 -22.10
CA ALA A 240 5.72 0.12 -23.28
C ALA A 240 6.36 0.62 -24.59
N ILE A 241 7.13 1.73 -24.58
CA ILE A 241 7.84 2.20 -25.78
C ILE A 241 9.18 1.48 -26.00
N ILE A 242 9.69 0.71 -25.04
CA ILE A 242 10.92 -0.07 -25.21
C ILE A 242 10.59 -1.34 -25.97
N PRO A 243 11.19 -1.57 -27.18
CA PRO A 243 10.93 -2.77 -27.97
C PRO A 243 11.39 -4.04 -27.23
N TRP A 244 10.56 -5.06 -27.26
CA TRP A 244 10.85 -6.34 -26.58
C TRP A 244 12.06 -7.06 -27.17
N GLU A 245 12.28 -6.92 -28.45
CA GLU A 245 13.36 -7.56 -29.21
C GLU A 245 14.75 -7.12 -28.75
N VAL A 246 14.84 -5.90 -28.18
CA VAL A 246 16.13 -5.38 -27.67
C VAL A 246 16.38 -5.73 -26.21
N LEU A 247 15.39 -6.29 -25.52
CA LEU A 247 15.55 -6.70 -24.12
C LEU A 247 16.27 -8.07 -24.05
N PRO A 248 17.43 -8.17 -23.36
CA PRO A 248 18.25 -9.39 -23.35
C PRO A 248 17.55 -10.59 -22.69
N THR A 249 16.52 -10.34 -21.89
CA THR A 249 15.76 -11.37 -21.16
C THR A 249 14.33 -11.54 -21.66
N GLY A 250 13.92 -10.81 -22.71
CA GLY A 250 12.58 -10.90 -23.29
C GLY A 250 11.48 -10.69 -22.25
N ASP A 251 10.52 -11.61 -22.20
CA ASP A 251 9.36 -11.60 -21.29
C ASP A 251 9.73 -11.70 -19.78
N VAL A 252 10.91 -12.25 -19.46
CA VAL A 252 11.42 -12.29 -18.08
C VAL A 252 11.74 -10.89 -17.53
N SER A 253 11.91 -9.89 -18.39
CA SER A 253 12.27 -8.53 -18.01
C SER A 253 11.29 -7.92 -17.00
N PHE A 254 9.98 -8.15 -17.17
CA PHE A 254 8.98 -7.71 -16.18
C PHE A 254 9.17 -8.36 -14.82
N THR A 255 9.36 -9.67 -14.80
CA THR A 255 9.63 -10.41 -13.57
C THR A 255 10.85 -9.85 -12.84
N LEU A 256 11.95 -9.58 -13.56
CA LEU A 256 13.17 -8.99 -12.99
C LEU A 256 12.94 -7.59 -12.45
N GLY A 257 12.15 -6.75 -13.11
CA GLY A 257 11.81 -5.41 -12.63
C GLY A 257 11.02 -5.45 -11.31
N ILE A 258 10.03 -6.33 -11.20
CA ILE A 258 9.24 -6.52 -9.97
C ILE A 258 10.12 -7.05 -8.84
N LEU A 259 10.98 -8.04 -9.12
CA LEU A 259 11.94 -8.56 -8.15
C LEU A 259 12.91 -7.47 -7.69
N GLY A 260 13.39 -6.62 -8.61
CA GLY A 260 14.22 -5.46 -8.31
C GLY A 260 13.52 -4.48 -7.36
N GLY A 261 12.26 -4.14 -7.63
CA GLY A 261 11.43 -3.31 -6.76
C GLY A 261 11.24 -3.91 -5.37
N ALA A 262 10.93 -5.21 -5.30
CA ALA A 262 10.79 -5.93 -4.03
C ALA A 262 12.11 -5.96 -3.23
N ALA A 263 13.25 -6.16 -3.89
CA ALA A 263 14.57 -6.15 -3.27
C ALA A 263 14.93 -4.76 -2.72
N ILE A 264 14.67 -3.69 -3.49
CA ILE A 264 14.85 -2.30 -3.04
C ILE A 264 13.97 -2.00 -1.83
N MET A 265 12.71 -2.45 -1.84
CA MET A 265 11.80 -2.28 -0.69
C MET A 265 12.34 -2.95 0.57
N LEU A 266 12.92 -4.15 0.44
CA LEU A 266 13.57 -4.85 1.56
C LEU A 266 14.80 -4.07 2.07
N GLY A 267 15.61 -3.51 1.16
CA GLY A 267 16.74 -2.67 1.53
C GLY A 267 16.31 -1.42 2.31
N ILE A 268 15.30 -0.71 1.82
CA ILE A 268 14.72 0.48 2.48
C ILE A 268 14.16 0.11 3.85
N ALA A 269 13.39 -0.97 3.95
CA ALA A 269 12.82 -1.45 5.20
C ALA A 269 13.92 -1.86 6.20
N GLY A 270 14.99 -2.52 5.73
CA GLY A 270 16.15 -2.88 6.53
C GLY A 270 16.88 -1.66 7.10
N ILE A 271 17.11 -0.63 6.26
CA ILE A 271 17.71 0.65 6.70
C ILE A 271 16.83 1.34 7.74
N SER A 272 15.51 1.38 7.54
CA SER A 272 14.57 1.97 8.49
C SER A 272 14.63 1.28 9.86
N ILE A 273 14.66 -0.06 9.88
CA ILE A 273 14.79 -0.85 11.12
C ILE A 273 16.15 -0.60 11.79
N ALA A 274 17.24 -0.64 11.01
CA ALA A 274 18.59 -0.44 11.54
C ALA A 274 18.82 0.96 12.11
N SER A 275 18.18 1.99 11.54
CA SER A 275 18.23 3.38 12.02
C SER A 275 17.32 3.65 13.24
N LYS A 276 16.69 2.61 13.82
CA LYS A 276 15.76 2.72 14.94
C LYS A 276 14.63 3.74 14.67
N ASP A 277 14.05 3.67 13.48
CA ASP A 277 12.94 4.51 13.01
C ASP A 277 13.28 6.02 12.84
N LYS A 278 14.56 6.41 12.90
CA LYS A 278 14.97 7.80 12.61
C LYS A 278 14.87 8.16 11.13
N ALA A 279 14.95 7.16 10.24
CA ALA A 279 14.75 7.34 8.81
C ALA A 279 13.33 6.92 8.40
N SER A 280 12.49 7.90 8.02
CA SER A 280 11.16 7.59 7.49
C SER A 280 11.28 7.02 6.07
N ILE A 281 10.63 5.88 5.82
CA ILE A 281 10.51 5.26 4.48
C ILE A 281 9.95 6.25 3.45
N PHE A 282 9.07 7.15 3.87
CA PHE A 282 8.44 8.14 2.98
C PHE A 282 9.41 9.22 2.48
N LYS A 283 10.60 9.36 3.06
CA LYS A 283 11.67 10.23 2.53
C LYS A 283 12.21 9.73 1.20
N MET A 284 11.97 8.46 0.86
CA MET A 284 12.38 7.90 -0.42
C MET A 284 11.44 8.29 -1.58
N PHE A 285 10.24 8.79 -1.30
CA PHE A 285 9.25 9.09 -2.33
C PHE A 285 9.75 10.09 -3.40
N PRO A 286 10.38 11.24 -3.06
CA PRO A 286 10.98 12.13 -4.05
C PRO A 286 12.08 11.46 -4.87
N TRP A 287 12.88 10.60 -4.27
CA TRP A 287 13.96 9.91 -4.97
C TRP A 287 13.48 8.94 -6.04
N LEU A 288 12.28 8.37 -5.89
CA LEU A 288 11.68 7.52 -6.93
C LEU A 288 11.38 8.31 -8.20
N LEU A 289 10.94 9.56 -8.08
CA LEU A 289 10.75 10.44 -9.25
C LEU A 289 12.09 10.83 -9.89
N VAL A 290 13.12 11.09 -9.09
CA VAL A 290 14.47 11.36 -9.62
C VAL A 290 15.00 10.15 -10.39
N LEU A 291 14.85 8.94 -9.84
CA LEU A 291 15.24 7.70 -10.52
C LEU A 291 14.44 7.47 -11.81
N LEU A 292 13.15 7.83 -11.81
CA LEU A 292 12.34 7.73 -13.04
C LEU A 292 12.77 8.72 -14.10
N ILE A 293 13.14 9.95 -13.74
CA ILE A 293 13.77 10.92 -14.66
C ILE A 293 15.08 10.34 -15.22
N ALA A 294 15.91 9.72 -14.37
CA ALA A 294 17.14 9.06 -14.80
C ALA A 294 16.87 7.88 -15.75
N ALA A 295 15.78 7.09 -15.54
CA ALA A 295 15.38 6.02 -16.45
C ALA A 295 15.03 6.56 -17.85
N PHE A 296 14.31 7.68 -17.94
CA PHE A 296 14.05 8.35 -19.22
C PHE A 296 15.35 8.87 -19.86
N ALA A 297 16.25 9.45 -19.08
CA ALA A 297 17.55 9.91 -19.60
C ALA A 297 18.39 8.75 -20.15
N LEU A 298 18.39 7.60 -19.50
CA LEU A 298 19.03 6.38 -19.99
C LEU A 298 18.41 5.91 -21.30
N PHE A 299 17.09 5.87 -21.39
CA PHE A 299 16.38 5.50 -22.61
C PHE A 299 16.74 6.43 -23.80
N LEU A 300 16.85 7.72 -23.54
CA LEU A 300 17.21 8.70 -24.59
C LEU A 300 18.71 8.70 -24.96
N ALA A 301 19.56 8.09 -24.12
CA ALA A 301 21.01 8.12 -24.33
C ALA A 301 21.50 7.07 -25.32
N ASP A 302 21.10 5.81 -25.18
CA ASP A 302 21.58 4.69 -25.98
C ASP A 302 20.67 3.46 -25.82
N GLU A 303 20.56 2.65 -26.89
CA GLU A 303 19.82 1.38 -26.91
C GLU A 303 20.36 0.38 -25.86
N VAL A 304 21.65 0.38 -25.56
CA VAL A 304 22.27 -0.45 -24.51
C VAL A 304 21.66 -0.17 -23.15
N ALA A 305 21.16 1.05 -22.92
CA ALA A 305 20.55 1.47 -21.67
C ALA A 305 19.04 1.18 -21.57
N PHE A 306 18.42 0.60 -22.59
CA PHE A 306 16.98 0.27 -22.58
C PHE A 306 16.65 -0.74 -21.47
N PHE A 307 17.46 -1.78 -21.30
CA PHE A 307 17.23 -2.77 -20.26
C PHE A 307 17.28 -2.18 -18.84
N PRO A 308 18.34 -1.46 -18.40
CA PRO A 308 18.32 -0.80 -17.10
C PRO A 308 17.18 0.23 -16.95
N ALA A 309 16.83 0.99 -17.99
CA ALA A 309 15.69 1.90 -17.96
C ALA A 309 14.37 1.16 -17.69
N PHE A 310 14.15 0.03 -18.38
CA PHE A 310 12.99 -0.84 -18.20
C PHE A 310 12.89 -1.38 -16.76
N ILE A 311 13.99 -1.94 -16.24
CA ILE A 311 14.05 -2.49 -14.87
C ILE A 311 13.78 -1.40 -13.83
N MET A 312 14.34 -0.20 -14.03
CA MET A 312 14.09 0.94 -13.15
C MET A 312 12.63 1.34 -13.15
N ALA A 313 12.00 1.49 -14.31
CA ALA A 313 10.60 1.92 -14.42
C ALA A 313 9.64 0.91 -13.79
N THR A 314 9.78 -0.39 -14.09
CA THR A 314 8.95 -1.45 -13.52
C THR A 314 9.17 -1.61 -12.01
N GLY A 315 10.41 -1.52 -11.54
CA GLY A 315 10.74 -1.56 -10.12
C GLY A 315 10.18 -0.38 -9.35
N ILE A 316 10.26 0.84 -9.90
CA ILE A 316 9.70 2.06 -9.30
C ILE A 316 8.18 1.95 -9.19
N SER A 317 7.50 1.44 -10.21
CA SER A 317 6.04 1.28 -10.18
C SER A 317 5.57 0.37 -9.04
N SER A 318 6.21 -0.78 -8.85
CA SER A 318 5.89 -1.70 -7.75
C SER A 318 6.17 -1.08 -6.37
N LEU A 319 7.24 -0.29 -6.24
CA LEU A 319 7.56 0.43 -5.01
C LEU A 319 6.52 1.50 -4.68
N LEU A 320 6.09 2.28 -5.67
CA LEU A 320 5.06 3.31 -5.50
C LEU A 320 3.77 2.70 -4.97
N GLU A 321 3.35 1.55 -5.48
CA GLU A 321 2.13 0.87 -5.02
C GLU A 321 2.23 0.44 -3.55
N ILE A 322 3.34 -0.17 -3.14
CA ILE A 322 3.56 -0.57 -1.74
C ILE A 322 3.59 0.66 -0.81
N LEU A 323 4.29 1.72 -1.21
CA LEU A 323 4.37 2.95 -0.42
C LEU A 323 2.99 3.60 -0.24
N LEU A 324 2.14 3.58 -1.28
CA LEU A 324 0.76 4.06 -1.16
C LEU A 324 -0.09 3.23 -0.20
N ILE A 325 0.01 1.91 -0.27
CA ILE A 325 -0.67 1.01 0.67
C ILE A 325 -0.28 1.37 2.12
N MET A 326 1.02 1.57 2.37
CA MET A 326 1.52 1.96 3.68
C MET A 326 1.02 3.34 4.11
N TYR A 327 1.14 4.33 3.25
CA TYR A 327 0.74 5.71 3.52
C TYR A 327 -0.74 5.82 3.84
N PHE A 328 -1.60 5.23 3.01
CA PHE A 328 -3.04 5.27 3.21
C PHE A 328 -3.50 4.40 4.39
N GLY A 329 -2.80 3.29 4.65
CA GLY A 329 -2.99 2.52 5.86
C GLY A 329 -2.77 3.35 7.13
N ILE A 330 -1.73 4.19 7.16
CA ILE A 330 -1.45 5.08 8.29
C ILE A 330 -2.48 6.21 8.39
N LEU A 331 -2.83 6.86 7.29
CA LEU A 331 -3.84 7.93 7.29
C LEU A 331 -5.19 7.43 7.81
N THR A 332 -5.60 6.23 7.40
CA THR A 332 -6.85 5.62 7.87
C THR A 332 -6.79 5.22 9.33
N SER A 333 -5.66 4.65 9.77
CA SER A 333 -5.48 4.25 11.19
C SER A 333 -5.51 5.44 12.15
N LYS A 334 -5.19 6.64 11.66
CA LYS A 334 -5.28 7.90 12.40
C LYS A 334 -6.64 8.62 12.24
N GLY A 335 -7.57 8.09 11.46
CA GLY A 335 -8.91 8.62 11.28
C GLY A 335 -9.03 9.82 10.33
N TYR A 336 -8.02 10.13 9.51
CA TYR A 336 -8.09 11.22 8.52
C TYR A 336 -9.10 10.94 7.42
N VAL A 337 -9.18 9.69 6.96
CA VAL A 337 -10.00 9.26 5.82
C VAL A 337 -10.62 7.90 6.12
N THR A 338 -11.77 7.61 5.51
CA THR A 338 -12.37 6.28 5.59
C THR A 338 -11.53 5.24 4.85
N PRO A 339 -11.44 3.99 5.34
CA PRO A 339 -10.66 2.94 4.70
C PRO A 339 -11.04 2.72 3.24
N ALA A 340 -12.35 2.67 2.96
CA ALA A 340 -12.84 2.44 1.59
C ALA A 340 -12.35 3.51 0.62
N VAL A 341 -12.41 4.80 0.98
CA VAL A 341 -11.94 5.90 0.13
C VAL A 341 -10.43 5.85 -0.04
N ALA A 342 -9.67 5.71 1.06
CA ALA A 342 -8.21 5.71 0.99
C ALA A 342 -7.69 4.54 0.13
N PHE A 343 -8.19 3.32 0.36
CA PHE A 343 -7.72 2.16 -0.39
C PHE A 343 -8.28 2.08 -1.81
N ALA A 344 -9.45 2.65 -2.08
CA ALA A 344 -9.88 2.86 -3.47
C ALA A 344 -8.94 3.80 -4.21
N PHE A 345 -8.53 4.92 -3.60
CA PHE A 345 -7.58 5.85 -4.21
C PHE A 345 -6.19 5.21 -4.40
N SER A 346 -5.68 4.44 -3.41
CA SER A 346 -4.39 3.77 -3.55
C SER A 346 -4.36 2.82 -4.75
N GLY A 347 -5.39 2.01 -4.92
CA GLY A 347 -5.48 1.04 -6.02
C GLY A 347 -5.85 1.69 -7.35
N ALA A 348 -6.84 2.60 -7.37
CA ALA A 348 -7.37 3.17 -8.61
C ALA A 348 -6.38 4.11 -9.30
N PHE A 349 -5.69 4.99 -8.58
CA PHE A 349 -4.81 5.98 -9.19
C PHE A 349 -3.54 5.36 -9.79
N VAL A 350 -2.94 4.36 -9.14
CA VAL A 350 -1.81 3.62 -9.71
C VAL A 350 -2.25 2.89 -10.97
N ARG A 351 -3.32 2.09 -10.90
CA ARG A 351 -3.81 1.29 -12.03
C ARG A 351 -4.32 2.13 -13.18
N ALA A 352 -4.97 3.25 -12.91
CA ALA A 352 -5.36 4.21 -13.94
C ALA A 352 -4.13 4.81 -14.64
N GLY A 353 -3.08 5.16 -13.88
CA GLY A 353 -1.83 5.66 -14.45
C GLY A 353 -1.14 4.62 -15.33
N ILE A 354 -1.07 3.37 -14.87
CA ILE A 354 -0.54 2.24 -15.63
C ILE A 354 -1.32 2.06 -16.95
N ALA A 355 -2.65 2.01 -16.87
CA ALA A 355 -3.50 1.83 -18.05
C ALA A 355 -3.33 2.98 -19.07
N VAL A 356 -3.32 4.23 -18.59
CA VAL A 356 -3.14 5.41 -19.46
C VAL A 356 -1.75 5.40 -20.10
N GLY A 357 -0.69 5.15 -19.33
CA GLY A 357 0.68 5.14 -19.85
C GLY A 357 0.91 4.06 -20.90
N ASN A 358 0.43 2.84 -20.62
CA ASN A 358 0.54 1.73 -21.57
C ASN A 358 -0.30 1.97 -22.82
N THR A 359 -1.57 2.36 -22.68
CA THR A 359 -2.45 2.63 -23.83
C THR A 359 -1.92 3.76 -24.70
N TRP A 360 -1.31 4.78 -24.08
CA TRP A 360 -0.69 5.88 -24.83
C TRP A 360 0.47 5.38 -25.71
N ALA A 361 1.35 4.54 -25.14
CA ALA A 361 2.47 3.95 -25.89
C ALA A 361 1.99 3.01 -27.01
N VAL A 362 1.02 2.13 -26.72
CA VAL A 362 0.41 1.24 -27.73
C VAL A 362 -0.24 2.03 -28.87
N GLY A 363 -0.82 3.20 -28.57
CA GLY A 363 -1.33 4.11 -29.61
C GLY A 363 -0.25 4.56 -30.59
N TYR A 364 1.00 4.62 -30.18
CA TYR A 364 2.13 4.94 -31.05
C TYR A 364 2.50 3.79 -31.99
N GLU A 365 2.33 2.55 -31.58
CA GLU A 365 2.57 1.37 -32.45
C GLU A 365 1.64 1.37 -33.67
N HIS A 366 0.43 1.91 -33.53
CA HIS A 366 -0.56 2.03 -34.60
C HIS A 366 -0.32 3.23 -35.55
N ALA A 367 0.61 4.12 -35.19
CA ALA A 367 1.00 5.28 -35.99
C ALA A 367 2.53 5.48 -35.93
N PRO A 368 3.32 4.53 -36.46
CA PRO A 368 4.77 4.47 -36.29
C PRO A 368 5.51 5.71 -36.81
N GLU A 369 5.05 6.32 -37.86
CA GLU A 369 5.66 7.55 -38.40
C GLU A 369 5.54 8.73 -37.42
N LEU A 370 4.37 8.85 -36.82
CA LEU A 370 4.11 9.86 -35.80
C LEU A 370 4.88 9.55 -34.51
N ALA A 371 4.90 8.29 -34.09
CA ALA A 371 5.58 7.81 -32.91
C ALA A 371 7.08 8.13 -32.96
N PHE A 372 7.75 7.80 -34.04
CA PHE A 372 9.18 8.04 -34.21
C PHE A 372 9.54 9.52 -34.09
N ALA A 373 8.71 10.40 -34.61
CA ALA A 373 8.95 11.85 -34.57
C ALA A 373 8.71 12.46 -33.19
N ILE A 374 7.77 11.92 -32.38
CA ILE A 374 7.30 12.58 -31.13
C ILE A 374 7.81 11.89 -29.85
N THR A 375 8.38 10.67 -29.97
CA THR A 375 8.81 9.92 -28.76
C THR A 375 9.85 10.68 -27.93
N PRO A 376 10.95 11.26 -28.51
CA PRO A 376 11.92 12.02 -27.72
C PRO A 376 11.30 13.23 -27.03
N GLU A 377 10.46 13.99 -27.72
CA GLU A 377 9.78 15.18 -27.18
C GLU A 377 8.80 14.77 -26.06
N THR A 378 8.10 13.67 -26.23
CA THR A 378 7.20 13.12 -25.22
C THR A 378 7.96 12.70 -23.97
N CYS A 379 9.10 12.01 -24.13
CA CYS A 379 9.97 11.63 -23.03
C CYS A 379 10.49 12.86 -22.27
N LEU A 380 10.98 13.87 -22.99
CA LEU A 380 11.42 15.14 -22.39
C LEU A 380 10.27 15.87 -21.68
N GLY A 381 9.08 15.88 -22.28
CA GLY A 381 7.88 16.43 -21.66
C GLY A 381 7.51 15.74 -20.35
N LEU A 382 7.53 14.40 -20.33
CA LEU A 382 7.29 13.62 -19.12
C LEU A 382 8.37 13.84 -18.05
N MET A 383 9.65 13.95 -18.44
CA MET A 383 10.72 14.32 -17.51
C MET A 383 10.47 15.71 -16.89
N CYS A 384 10.03 16.68 -17.68
CA CYS A 384 9.68 18.02 -17.17
C CYS A 384 8.48 17.93 -16.19
N VAL A 385 7.45 17.17 -16.50
CA VAL A 385 6.32 16.95 -15.59
C VAL A 385 6.78 16.33 -14.28
N LEU A 386 7.61 15.29 -14.33
CA LEU A 386 8.17 14.66 -13.14
C LEU A 386 9.02 15.62 -12.31
N ALA A 387 9.83 16.47 -12.96
CA ALA A 387 10.63 17.49 -12.29
C ALA A 387 9.74 18.55 -11.59
N VAL A 388 8.65 18.97 -12.22
CA VAL A 388 7.67 19.89 -11.61
C VAL A 388 6.97 19.22 -10.42
N LEU A 389 6.63 17.93 -10.52
CA LEU A 389 6.00 17.18 -9.43
C LEU A 389 6.94 16.98 -8.22
N LEU A 390 8.25 17.04 -8.43
CA LEU A 390 9.21 16.96 -7.34
C LEU A 390 9.07 18.13 -6.35
N VAL A 391 8.75 19.32 -6.84
CA VAL A 391 8.64 20.54 -6.01
C VAL A 391 7.57 20.42 -4.92
N PRO A 392 6.29 20.13 -5.22
CA PRO A 392 5.28 19.98 -4.18
C PRO A 392 5.52 18.74 -3.31
N LEU A 393 6.15 17.70 -3.86
CA LEU A 393 6.47 16.49 -3.11
C LEU A 393 7.53 16.74 -2.05
N VAL A 394 8.58 17.47 -2.37
CA VAL A 394 9.61 17.89 -1.42
C VAL A 394 9.02 18.81 -0.35
N ARG A 395 8.14 19.74 -0.73
CA ARG A 395 7.40 20.59 0.21
C ARG A 395 6.44 19.81 1.11
N GLN A 396 5.78 18.80 0.57
CA GLN A 396 4.84 17.95 1.30
C GLN A 396 5.52 16.79 2.04
N GLU A 397 6.80 16.52 1.77
CA GLU A 397 7.56 15.52 2.51
C GLU A 397 7.47 15.75 4.03
N PHE A 398 7.58 16.98 4.45
CA PHE A 398 7.37 17.35 5.85
C PHE A 398 5.99 16.95 6.36
N ASN A 399 4.95 17.19 5.58
CA ASN A 399 3.58 16.85 5.96
C ASN A 399 3.35 15.32 5.91
N ILE A 400 3.90 14.63 4.90
CA ILE A 400 3.79 13.16 4.80
C ILE A 400 4.48 12.51 6.00
N VAL A 401 5.71 12.93 6.31
CA VAL A 401 6.48 12.41 7.45
C VAL A 401 5.77 12.74 8.77
N ALA A 402 5.30 13.96 8.97
CA ALA A 402 4.58 14.37 10.19
C ALA A 402 3.24 13.62 10.34
N LEU A 403 2.48 13.47 9.23
CA LEU A 403 1.21 12.75 9.24
C LEU A 403 1.40 11.24 9.48
N THR A 404 2.52 10.68 9.06
CA THR A 404 2.84 9.25 9.24
C THR A 404 3.66 8.97 10.48
N ALA A 405 4.23 9.99 11.13
CA ALA A 405 5.01 9.83 12.35
C ALA A 405 4.25 8.99 13.39
N ALA A 406 4.98 8.11 14.02
CA ALA A 406 4.45 7.36 15.14
C ALA A 406 4.03 8.32 16.26
N PRO A 407 2.91 8.06 16.97
CA PRO A 407 2.62 8.84 18.17
C PRO A 407 3.81 8.70 19.13
N PRO A 408 4.26 9.79 19.74
CA PRO A 408 5.41 9.77 20.64
C PRO A 408 5.16 8.77 21.79
N THR A 409 6.19 8.09 22.20
CA THR A 409 6.16 7.22 23.38
C THR A 409 5.88 8.04 24.64
N LYS A 410 5.44 7.38 25.71
CA LYS A 410 5.23 8.09 26.99
C LYS A 410 6.49 8.81 27.47
N ALA A 411 7.67 8.22 27.26
CA ALA A 411 8.95 8.81 27.62
C ALA A 411 9.27 10.06 26.77
N GLU A 412 9.04 9.97 25.46
CA GLU A 412 9.21 11.12 24.54
C GLU A 412 8.23 12.25 24.85
N ILE A 413 6.97 11.94 25.23
CA ILE A 413 6.01 12.96 25.68
C ILE A 413 6.52 13.66 26.92
N ASP A 414 7.06 12.91 27.87
CA ASP A 414 7.58 13.48 29.15
C ASP A 414 8.80 14.36 28.90
N GLU A 415 9.70 13.94 28.00
CA GLU A 415 10.87 14.71 27.59
C GLU A 415 10.47 16.01 26.90
N ILE A 416 9.60 15.95 25.87
CA ILE A 416 9.09 17.13 25.14
C ILE A 416 8.37 18.08 26.13
N CYS A 417 7.50 17.56 26.99
CA CYS A 417 6.81 18.39 27.98
C CYS A 417 7.76 19.02 28.97
N SER A 418 8.86 18.35 29.33
CA SER A 418 9.90 18.92 30.23
C SER A 418 10.65 20.06 29.54
N GLU A 419 10.99 19.93 28.24
CA GLU A 419 11.61 21.00 27.46
C GLU A 419 10.68 22.22 27.33
N VAL A 420 9.42 22.00 26.96
CA VAL A 420 8.40 23.05 26.87
C VAL A 420 8.18 23.72 28.22
N ALA A 421 8.12 22.97 29.31
CA ALA A 421 7.95 23.53 30.65
C ALA A 421 9.12 24.45 31.04
N LYS A 422 10.35 24.12 30.62
CA LYS A 422 11.53 24.98 30.83
C LYS A 422 11.48 26.23 29.98
N GLU A 423 11.19 26.08 28.70
CA GLU A 423 11.13 27.18 27.71
C GLU A 423 10.10 28.25 28.13
N PHE A 424 8.91 27.82 28.55
CA PHE A 424 7.83 28.73 28.94
C PHE A 424 7.76 29.00 30.44
N SER A 425 8.78 28.61 31.21
CA SER A 425 8.86 28.82 32.67
C SER A 425 7.60 28.36 33.42
N LEU A 426 7.10 27.18 33.07
CA LEU A 426 5.95 26.59 33.74
C LEU A 426 6.32 26.14 35.15
N SER A 427 5.41 26.35 36.12
CA SER A 427 5.58 25.81 37.48
C SER A 427 5.52 24.28 37.47
N GLY A 428 6.05 23.63 38.51
CA GLY A 428 6.01 22.15 38.61
C GLY A 428 4.59 21.58 38.41
N ARG A 429 3.57 22.27 38.96
CA ARG A 429 2.17 21.84 38.83
C ARG A 429 1.61 22.04 37.42
N GLU A 430 2.00 23.11 36.74
CA GLU A 430 1.65 23.36 35.36
C GLU A 430 2.34 22.34 34.43
N ALA A 431 3.58 21.98 34.69
CA ALA A 431 4.29 20.94 33.96
C ALA A 431 3.62 19.56 34.09
N GLU A 432 3.20 19.16 35.31
CA GLU A 432 2.45 17.91 35.52
C GLU A 432 1.14 17.90 34.73
N ILE A 433 0.40 19.02 34.72
CA ILE A 433 -0.86 19.16 33.98
C ILE A 433 -0.58 19.13 32.49
N LEU A 434 0.49 19.79 31.99
CA LEU A 434 0.89 19.76 30.59
C LEU A 434 1.13 18.32 30.09
N VAL A 435 1.84 17.51 30.87
CA VAL A 435 2.07 16.08 30.58
C VAL A 435 0.74 15.32 30.47
N LEU A 436 -0.20 15.57 31.37
CA LEU A 436 -1.51 14.91 31.37
C LEU A 436 -2.36 15.34 30.15
N ILE A 437 -2.32 16.62 29.80
CA ILE A 437 -2.95 17.13 28.57
C ILE A 437 -2.36 16.45 27.35
N ALA A 438 -1.03 16.41 27.23
CA ALA A 438 -0.33 15.77 26.12
C ALA A 438 -0.62 14.27 26.00
N ARG A 439 -0.90 13.61 27.11
CA ARG A 439 -1.34 12.21 27.19
C ARG A 439 -2.84 12.00 26.91
N GLY A 440 -3.60 13.07 26.67
CA GLY A 440 -5.02 13.02 26.31
C GLY A 440 -6.00 12.84 27.47
N TYR A 441 -5.59 13.18 28.70
CA TYR A 441 -6.50 13.14 29.84
C TYR A 441 -7.54 14.26 29.77
N THR A 442 -8.79 13.96 30.14
CA THR A 442 -9.84 14.98 30.29
C THR A 442 -9.65 15.74 31.59
N THR A 443 -10.24 16.94 31.68
CA THR A 443 -10.17 17.77 32.94
C THR A 443 -10.59 16.99 34.15
N ASN A 444 -11.66 16.19 34.08
CA ASN A 444 -12.14 15.38 35.20
C ASN A 444 -11.14 14.28 35.59
N ASN A 445 -10.58 13.58 34.62
CA ASN A 445 -9.58 12.53 34.87
C ASN A 445 -8.26 13.11 35.40
N MET A 446 -7.89 14.34 34.99
CA MET A 446 -6.74 15.05 35.55
C MET A 446 -7.00 15.47 37.01
N ALA A 447 -8.19 15.97 37.29
CA ALA A 447 -8.60 16.37 38.65
C ALA A 447 -8.56 15.19 39.62
N GLU A 448 -9.10 14.05 39.21
CA GLU A 448 -9.08 12.80 39.98
C GLU A 448 -7.64 12.32 40.24
N LYS A 449 -6.81 12.27 39.18
CA LYS A 449 -5.43 11.81 39.28
C LYS A 449 -4.53 12.70 40.10
N LEU A 450 -4.76 14.01 40.09
CA LEU A 450 -3.98 15.01 40.81
C LEU A 450 -4.59 15.36 42.19
N VAL A 451 -5.73 14.77 42.50
CA VAL A 451 -6.47 14.98 43.77
C VAL A 451 -6.78 16.48 44.00
N ILE A 452 -7.29 17.16 42.95
CA ILE A 452 -7.70 18.57 42.97
C ILE A 452 -9.05 18.73 42.29
N SER A 453 -9.68 19.90 42.41
CA SER A 453 -10.95 20.16 41.76
C SER A 453 -10.79 20.34 40.23
N PRO A 454 -11.80 19.99 39.40
CA PRO A 454 -11.79 20.31 37.97
C PRO A 454 -11.63 21.81 37.68
N TYR A 455 -12.15 22.66 38.55
CA TYR A 455 -11.96 24.12 38.49
C TYR A 455 -10.49 24.52 38.63
N THR A 456 -9.77 23.91 39.57
CA THR A 456 -8.32 24.13 39.80
C THR A 456 -7.53 23.69 38.56
N VAL A 457 -7.86 22.53 37.98
CA VAL A 457 -7.25 22.07 36.70
C VAL A 457 -7.43 23.11 35.61
N ASN A 458 -8.65 23.59 35.39
CA ASN A 458 -8.95 24.61 34.36
C ASN A 458 -8.18 25.93 34.60
N THR A 459 -7.97 26.32 35.85
CA THR A 459 -7.16 27.50 36.21
C THR A 459 -5.71 27.30 35.78
N HIS A 460 -5.11 26.16 36.06
CA HIS A 460 -3.75 25.85 35.60
C HIS A 460 -3.66 25.75 34.07
N VAL A 461 -4.63 25.13 33.40
CA VAL A 461 -4.68 25.07 31.95
C VAL A 461 -4.72 26.47 31.32
N ARG A 462 -5.49 27.39 31.93
CA ARG A 462 -5.52 28.79 31.49
C ARG A 462 -4.15 29.46 31.65
N HIS A 463 -3.47 29.29 32.78
CA HIS A 463 -2.13 29.85 32.99
C HIS A 463 -1.10 29.28 32.04
N ILE A 464 -1.16 27.96 31.74
CA ILE A 464 -0.31 27.34 30.75
C ILE A 464 -0.50 28.00 29.38
N TYR A 465 -1.75 28.19 28.92
CA TYR A 465 -2.05 28.83 27.63
C TYR A 465 -1.62 30.29 27.58
N GLU A 466 -1.80 31.03 28.69
CA GLU A 466 -1.33 32.41 28.82
C GLU A 466 0.20 32.49 28.69
N LYS A 467 0.95 31.63 29.41
CA LYS A 467 2.42 31.57 29.33
C LYS A 467 2.92 31.14 27.97
N MET A 468 2.26 30.19 27.33
CA MET A 468 2.60 29.71 25.97
C MET A 468 2.06 30.61 24.85
N GLN A 469 1.38 31.71 25.19
CA GLN A 469 0.75 32.63 24.24
C GLN A 469 -0.21 31.96 23.24
N ILE A 470 -0.87 30.88 23.66
CA ILE A 470 -1.84 30.14 22.86
C ILE A 470 -3.22 30.77 23.09
N HIS A 471 -3.78 31.34 22.01
CA HIS A 471 -5.15 31.85 22.01
C HIS A 471 -6.11 30.79 21.43
N LYS A 472 -7.32 30.70 22.01
CA LYS A 472 -8.39 29.80 21.54
C LYS A 472 -8.97 30.27 20.21
#